data_defc71a1ee63b88153e6e805f3c52663
#
_entry.id   defc71a1ee63b88153e6e805f3c52663
#
_cell.length_a   1.000
_cell.length_b   1.000
_cell.length_c   1.000
_cell.angle_alpha   90.00
_cell.angle_beta   90.00
_cell.angle_gamma   90.00
#
_symmetry.space_group_name_H-M   'P 1'
#
loop_
_entity.id
_entity.type
_entity.pdbx_description
1 polymer ?
#
loop_
_entity_poly.entity_id
_entity_poly.type
_entity_poly.pdbx_seq_one_letter_code
_entity_poly.pdbx_strand_id
1 'polypeptide(L)'
;KYLLEGLRPLHLFQATATGLLLEGNRVVGVRTWEGPPARGEKVVLAVGSFLGARLFLGGVVEQAGRLSEASYPDLYEDLEALGFRFVEREGEVPETPSTPGYRVRYLAFHPEEWEEGTFRLKRLEGLYAVGLCVREGDYARMREEGQRLAEHLLHELG
;
A
#
# COMPACT_ATOMS: atom_id res chain seq x y z
N LYS A 1 0.97 -10.51 15.08
CA LYS A 1 0.42 -11.74 14.45
C LYS A 1 -0.67 -12.33 15.34
N TYR A 2 -0.37 -12.86 16.52
CA TYR A 2 -1.35 -13.51 17.41
C TYR A 2 -2.59 -12.67 17.75
N LEU A 3 -2.43 -11.35 17.93
CA LEU A 3 -3.55 -10.46 18.22
C LEU A 3 -4.56 -10.43 17.05
N LEU A 4 -4.07 -10.34 15.82
CA LEU A 4 -4.91 -10.27 14.63
C LEU A 4 -5.56 -11.64 14.32
N GLU A 5 -4.82 -12.73 14.47
CA GLU A 5 -5.34 -14.09 14.23
C GLU A 5 -6.48 -14.47 15.19
N GLY A 6 -6.55 -13.82 16.37
CA GLY A 6 -7.61 -14.03 17.35
C GLY A 6 -8.93 -13.29 17.06
N LEU A 7 -8.96 -12.40 16.08
CA LEU A 7 -10.16 -11.64 15.74
C LEU A 7 -11.05 -12.42 14.77
N ARG A 8 -12.18 -12.91 15.24
CA ARG A 8 -13.11 -13.75 14.44
C ARG A 8 -13.56 -13.14 13.10
N PRO A 9 -13.85 -11.84 12.97
CA PRO A 9 -14.27 -11.27 11.69
C PRO A 9 -13.10 -10.96 10.73
N LEU A 10 -11.84 -11.20 11.15
CA LEU A 10 -10.64 -10.92 10.37
C LEU A 10 -10.11 -12.19 9.71
N HIS A 11 -9.95 -12.15 8.39
CA HIS A 11 -9.30 -13.20 7.61
C HIS A 11 -7.95 -12.70 7.11
N LEU A 12 -6.87 -13.41 7.44
CA LEU A 12 -5.52 -13.11 6.99
C LEU A 12 -5.13 -14.04 5.84
N PHE A 13 -4.75 -13.45 4.71
CA PHE A 13 -4.24 -14.17 3.55
C PHE A 13 -2.80 -13.76 3.26
N GLN A 14 -1.93 -14.72 3.09
CA GLN A 14 -0.59 -14.49 2.58
C GLN A 14 -0.62 -14.66 1.07
N ALA A 15 -0.59 -13.55 0.34
CA ALA A 15 -0.66 -13.54 -1.12
C ALA A 15 0.03 -12.30 -1.69
N THR A 16 0.40 -12.36 -2.96
CA THR A 16 0.98 -11.23 -3.70
C THR A 16 -0.11 -10.56 -4.53
N ALA A 17 -0.44 -9.32 -4.19
CA ALA A 17 -1.40 -8.52 -4.96
C ALA A 17 -0.81 -8.13 -6.32
N THR A 18 -1.53 -8.41 -7.39
CA THR A 18 -1.11 -8.14 -8.78
C THR A 18 -1.94 -7.07 -9.47
N GLY A 19 -3.07 -6.70 -8.93
CA GLY A 19 -3.92 -5.67 -9.50
C GLY A 19 -5.27 -5.57 -8.80
N LEU A 20 -6.07 -4.62 -9.27
CA LEU A 20 -7.41 -4.39 -8.78
C LEU A 20 -8.44 -5.20 -9.58
N LEU A 21 -9.45 -5.70 -8.90
CA LEU A 21 -10.63 -6.29 -9.52
C LEU A 21 -11.70 -5.20 -9.66
N LEU A 22 -12.14 -4.95 -10.89
CA LEU A 22 -13.07 -3.87 -11.20
C LEU A 22 -14.41 -4.39 -11.72
N GLU A 23 -15.48 -3.71 -11.35
CA GLU A 23 -16.79 -3.77 -12.00
C GLU A 23 -17.19 -2.34 -12.39
N GLY A 24 -17.07 -2.02 -13.69
CA GLY A 24 -17.20 -0.64 -14.16
C GLY A 24 -16.14 0.26 -13.54
N ASN A 25 -16.57 1.34 -12.88
CA ASN A 25 -15.71 2.30 -12.19
C ASN A 25 -15.52 2.00 -10.70
N ARG A 26 -15.89 0.82 -10.24
CA ARG A 26 -15.82 0.40 -8.84
C ARG A 26 -14.79 -0.69 -8.65
N VAL A 27 -13.97 -0.55 -7.60
CA VAL A 27 -13.12 -1.62 -7.12
C VAL A 27 -13.95 -2.58 -6.27
N VAL A 28 -13.91 -3.88 -6.63
CA VAL A 28 -14.64 -4.95 -5.95
C VAL A 28 -13.71 -6.03 -5.41
N GLY A 29 -12.42 -5.79 -5.40
CA GLY A 29 -11.44 -6.71 -4.85
C GLY A 29 -10.04 -6.50 -5.39
N VAL A 30 -9.19 -7.47 -5.09
CA VAL A 30 -7.77 -7.50 -5.48
C VAL A 30 -7.45 -8.85 -6.12
N ARG A 31 -6.75 -8.81 -7.26
CA ARG A 31 -6.19 -10.02 -7.89
C ARG A 31 -4.88 -10.41 -7.21
N THR A 32 -4.63 -11.70 -7.12
CA THR A 32 -3.40 -12.26 -6.54
C THR A 32 -2.78 -13.32 -7.47
N TRP A 33 -1.48 -13.58 -7.29
CA TRP A 33 -0.81 -14.67 -8.02
C TRP A 33 -1.28 -16.05 -7.54
N GLU A 34 -1.53 -16.19 -6.24
CA GLU A 34 -1.64 -17.48 -5.56
C GLU A 34 -3.04 -18.09 -5.60
N GLY A 35 -4.02 -17.41 -6.18
CA GLY A 35 -5.35 -18.00 -6.18
C GLY A 35 -6.46 -17.08 -6.66
N PRO A 36 -7.68 -17.38 -6.24
CA PRO A 36 -8.83 -16.57 -6.60
C PRO A 36 -8.69 -15.15 -6.02
N PRO A 37 -9.29 -14.14 -6.69
CA PRO A 37 -9.24 -12.78 -6.20
C PRO A 37 -9.92 -12.65 -4.82
N ALA A 38 -9.34 -11.81 -3.96
CA ALA A 38 -10.00 -11.40 -2.73
C ALA A 38 -11.04 -10.34 -3.04
N ARG A 39 -12.30 -10.59 -2.71
CA ARG A 39 -13.41 -9.67 -2.96
C ARG A 39 -13.75 -8.85 -1.72
N GLY A 40 -14.18 -7.61 -1.92
CA GLY A 40 -14.62 -6.70 -0.87
C GLY A 40 -15.29 -5.45 -1.44
N GLU A 41 -16.18 -4.85 -0.68
CA GLU A 41 -16.87 -3.61 -1.09
C GLU A 41 -15.98 -2.38 -1.04
N LYS A 42 -14.96 -2.41 -0.20
CA LYS A 42 -13.94 -1.37 -0.04
C LYS A 42 -12.56 -2.02 -0.07
N VAL A 43 -11.64 -1.39 -0.76
CA VAL A 43 -10.25 -1.82 -0.84
C VAL A 43 -9.34 -0.71 -0.32
N VAL A 44 -8.45 -1.06 0.59
CA VAL A 44 -7.46 -0.14 1.15
C VAL A 44 -6.06 -0.59 0.75
N LEU A 45 -5.34 0.28 0.07
CA LEU A 45 -3.93 0.08 -0.25
C LEU A 45 -3.06 0.63 0.89
N ALA A 46 -2.46 -0.25 1.66
CA ALA A 46 -1.52 0.07 2.75
C ALA A 46 -0.14 -0.52 2.43
N VAL A 47 0.34 -0.27 1.21
CA VAL A 47 1.50 -0.94 0.62
C VAL A 47 2.84 -0.30 0.99
N GLY A 48 2.84 0.73 1.82
CA GLY A 48 4.07 1.33 2.32
C GLY A 48 4.99 1.82 1.20
N SER A 49 6.26 1.45 1.28
CA SER A 49 7.33 1.82 0.33
C SER A 49 7.54 0.79 -0.79
N PHE A 50 6.51 0.02 -1.18
CA PHE A 50 6.69 -1.11 -2.09
C PHE A 50 6.31 -0.83 -3.55
N LEU A 51 5.61 0.25 -3.87
CA LEU A 51 5.26 0.56 -5.27
C LEU A 51 6.50 1.05 -6.03
N GLY A 52 6.86 0.33 -7.10
CA GLY A 52 8.01 0.66 -7.93
C GLY A 52 9.33 0.79 -7.17
N ALA A 53 9.49 0.04 -6.09
CA ALA A 53 10.54 0.24 -5.11
C ALA A 53 11.91 -0.25 -5.58
N ARG A 54 12.94 0.53 -5.24
CA ARG A 54 14.36 0.17 -5.40
C ARG A 54 15.11 0.48 -4.11
N LEU A 55 15.82 -0.50 -3.62
CA LEU A 55 16.63 -0.42 -2.42
C LEU A 55 18.11 -0.31 -2.80
N PHE A 56 18.80 0.63 -2.17
CA PHE A 56 20.22 0.92 -2.37
C PHE A 56 20.98 0.58 -1.10
N LEU A 57 21.81 -0.44 -1.18
CA LEU A 57 22.68 -0.90 -0.10
C LEU A 57 24.13 -0.88 -0.57
N GLY A 58 24.90 0.11 -0.15
CA GLY A 58 26.24 0.34 -0.69
C GLY A 58 26.19 0.52 -2.21
N GLY A 59 26.88 -0.33 -2.96
CA GLY A 59 26.87 -0.35 -4.43
C GLY A 59 25.83 -1.28 -5.06
N VAL A 60 24.99 -1.93 -4.25
CA VAL A 60 23.97 -2.88 -4.73
C VAL A 60 22.61 -2.20 -4.83
N VAL A 61 21.88 -2.50 -5.92
CA VAL A 61 20.50 -2.03 -6.14
C VAL A 61 19.59 -3.24 -6.29
N GLU A 62 18.55 -3.31 -5.50
CA GLU A 62 17.57 -4.39 -5.51
C GLU A 62 16.14 -3.87 -5.74
N GLN A 63 15.29 -4.68 -6.37
CA GLN A 63 13.85 -4.43 -6.41
C GLN A 63 13.24 -4.85 -5.07
N ALA A 64 13.28 -3.95 -4.11
CA ALA A 64 12.80 -4.20 -2.75
C ALA A 64 12.25 -2.92 -2.13
N GLY A 65 11.20 -3.05 -1.33
CA GLY A 65 10.62 -1.96 -0.57
C GLY A 65 11.20 -1.84 0.84
N ARG A 66 11.83 -2.90 1.30
CA ARG A 66 12.54 -3.01 2.59
C ARG A 66 13.66 -4.04 2.45
N LEU A 67 14.64 -3.99 3.33
CA LEU A 67 15.74 -4.96 3.34
C LEU A 67 15.19 -6.40 3.43
N SER A 68 15.62 -7.24 2.49
CA SER A 68 15.18 -8.63 2.34
C SER A 68 13.69 -8.84 2.00
N GLU A 69 12.99 -7.79 1.58
CA GLU A 69 11.59 -7.86 1.17
C GLU A 69 11.42 -7.35 -0.26
N ALA A 70 11.27 -8.29 -1.20
CA ALA A 70 11.15 -7.99 -2.62
C ALA A 70 9.91 -7.14 -2.95
N SER A 71 10.07 -6.25 -3.91
CA SER A 71 8.98 -5.49 -4.53
C SER A 71 8.69 -6.07 -5.91
N TYR A 72 7.43 -6.37 -6.18
CA TYR A 72 6.96 -6.88 -7.46
C TYR A 72 6.29 -5.76 -8.26
N PRO A 73 6.48 -5.67 -9.58
CA PRO A 73 5.99 -4.55 -10.38
C PRO A 73 4.48 -4.61 -10.69
N ASP A 74 3.86 -5.77 -10.57
CA ASP A 74 2.51 -6.05 -11.08
C ASP A 74 1.46 -5.04 -10.61
N LEU A 75 1.35 -4.82 -9.31
CA LEU A 75 0.35 -3.89 -8.76
C LEU A 75 0.60 -2.45 -9.23
N TYR A 76 1.85 -2.02 -9.27
CA TYR A 76 2.21 -0.70 -9.78
C TYR A 76 1.83 -0.55 -11.26
N GLU A 77 2.18 -1.53 -12.09
CA GLU A 77 1.86 -1.54 -13.51
C GLU A 77 0.35 -1.52 -13.78
N ASP A 78 -0.43 -2.25 -12.98
CA ASP A 78 -1.90 -2.23 -13.05
C ASP A 78 -2.46 -0.84 -12.69
N LEU A 79 -1.98 -0.23 -11.62
CA LEU A 79 -2.38 1.11 -11.20
C LEU A 79 -1.98 2.19 -12.23
N GLU A 80 -0.79 2.08 -12.81
CA GLU A 80 -0.33 2.98 -13.88
C GLU A 80 -1.21 2.84 -15.13
N ALA A 81 -1.53 1.61 -15.53
CA ALA A 81 -2.43 1.33 -16.65
C ALA A 81 -3.85 1.89 -16.44
N LEU A 82 -4.31 1.96 -15.20
CA LEU A 82 -5.57 2.59 -14.82
C LEU A 82 -5.51 4.13 -14.80
N GLY A 83 -4.34 4.71 -15.06
CA GLY A 83 -4.13 6.14 -15.20
C GLY A 83 -3.75 6.86 -13.91
N PHE A 84 -3.47 6.15 -12.80
CA PHE A 84 -2.97 6.79 -11.58
C PHE A 84 -1.62 7.45 -11.82
N ARG A 85 -1.44 8.62 -11.24
CA ARG A 85 -0.18 9.37 -11.25
C ARG A 85 0.54 9.18 -9.94
N PHE A 86 1.87 9.18 -10.01
CA PHE A 86 2.75 8.95 -8.87
C PHE A 86 3.80 10.05 -8.74
N VAL A 87 4.35 10.18 -7.55
CA VAL A 87 5.55 10.97 -7.24
C VAL A 87 6.60 10.05 -6.64
N GLU A 88 7.88 10.29 -6.98
CA GLU A 88 8.98 9.56 -6.39
C GLU A 88 9.26 10.08 -4.96
N ARG A 89 9.47 9.15 -4.04
CA ARG A 89 9.86 9.40 -2.66
C ARG A 89 11.13 8.63 -2.33
N GLU A 90 11.89 9.14 -1.38
CA GLU A 90 13.07 8.47 -0.87
C GLU A 90 13.00 8.41 0.65
N GLY A 91 13.23 7.21 1.19
CA GLY A 91 13.39 6.96 2.63
C GLY A 91 14.80 6.47 2.92
N GLU A 92 15.31 6.84 4.07
CA GLU A 92 16.61 6.39 4.57
C GLU A 92 16.42 5.63 5.89
N VAL A 93 17.02 4.46 5.97
CA VAL A 93 17.05 3.65 7.19
C VAL A 93 18.49 3.68 7.70
N PRO A 94 18.74 4.24 8.88
CA PRO A 94 20.07 4.34 9.44
C PRO A 94 20.65 2.96 9.80
N GLU A 95 21.97 2.87 9.77
CA GLU A 95 22.67 1.70 10.25
C GLU A 95 22.44 1.46 11.73
N THR A 96 22.27 0.20 12.10
CA THR A 96 22.21 -0.27 13.49
C THR A 96 23.26 -1.37 13.70
N PRO A 97 23.56 -1.78 14.96
CA PRO A 97 24.49 -2.89 15.18
C PRO A 97 24.12 -4.23 14.52
N SER A 98 22.84 -4.41 14.17
CA SER A 98 22.32 -5.65 13.57
C SER A 98 21.86 -5.51 12.14
N THR A 99 21.83 -4.29 11.59
CA THR A 99 21.26 -4.03 10.26
C THR A 99 22.05 -2.93 9.56
N PRO A 100 22.57 -3.17 8.34
CA PRO A 100 23.20 -2.13 7.56
C PRO A 100 22.23 -0.99 7.22
N GLY A 101 22.75 0.23 7.12
CA GLY A 101 21.98 1.36 6.62
C GLY A 101 21.66 1.22 5.14
N TYR A 102 20.46 1.65 4.71
CA TYR A 102 20.08 1.61 3.31
C TYR A 102 19.11 2.76 2.97
N ARG A 103 19.00 3.03 1.69
CA ARG A 103 18.00 3.96 1.14
C ARG A 103 17.00 3.19 0.29
N VAL A 104 15.76 3.62 0.30
CA VAL A 104 14.72 3.09 -0.58
C VAL A 104 14.09 4.23 -1.36
N ARG A 105 14.00 4.08 -2.70
CA ARG A 105 13.17 4.92 -3.57
C ARG A 105 11.92 4.15 -3.91
N TYR A 106 10.80 4.81 -3.81
CA TYR A 106 9.49 4.22 -4.06
C TYR A 106 8.54 5.26 -4.62
N LEU A 107 7.40 4.81 -5.12
CA LEU A 107 6.37 5.66 -5.66
C LEU A 107 5.24 5.82 -4.65
N ALA A 108 4.77 7.04 -4.51
CA ALA A 108 3.56 7.38 -3.77
C ALA A 108 2.54 7.97 -4.72
N PHE A 109 1.26 7.81 -4.44
CA PHE A 109 0.21 8.46 -5.22
C PHE A 109 0.41 9.97 -5.23
N HIS A 110 0.29 10.58 -6.42
CA HIS A 110 0.34 12.02 -6.55
C HIS A 110 -0.72 12.67 -5.66
N PRO A 111 -0.46 13.81 -5.00
CA PRO A 111 -1.41 14.45 -4.10
C PRO A 111 -2.80 14.73 -4.69
N GLU A 112 -2.89 14.94 -6.00
CA GLU A 112 -4.17 15.14 -6.68
C GLU A 112 -4.98 13.85 -6.88
N GLU A 113 -4.39 12.68 -6.68
CA GLU A 113 -5.08 11.38 -6.84
C GLU A 113 -5.93 10.99 -5.64
N TRP A 114 -5.72 11.58 -4.47
CA TRP A 114 -6.42 11.22 -3.25
C TRP A 114 -6.97 12.45 -2.50
N GLU A 115 -7.96 12.20 -1.65
CA GLU A 115 -8.61 13.21 -0.82
C GLU A 115 -8.02 13.19 0.59
N GLU A 116 -7.51 14.33 1.04
CA GLU A 116 -7.13 14.49 2.43
C GLU A 116 -8.34 14.39 3.36
N GLY A 117 -8.19 13.64 4.43
CA GLY A 117 -9.25 13.41 5.42
C GLY A 117 -10.05 12.13 5.21
N THR A 118 -10.38 11.77 3.97
CA THR A 118 -11.08 10.51 3.64
C THR A 118 -10.16 9.41 3.16
N PHE A 119 -8.96 9.76 2.68
CA PHE A 119 -7.98 8.85 2.06
C PHE A 119 -8.49 8.13 0.81
N ARG A 120 -9.58 8.62 0.23
CA ARG A 120 -10.17 8.06 -0.98
C ARG A 120 -9.29 8.37 -2.19
N LEU A 121 -9.02 7.36 -3.02
CA LEU A 121 -8.43 7.52 -4.35
C LEU A 121 -9.54 7.88 -5.34
N LYS A 122 -9.44 9.05 -5.97
CA LYS A 122 -10.56 9.70 -6.68
C LYS A 122 -10.98 9.01 -7.98
N ARG A 123 -10.08 8.25 -8.61
CA ARG A 123 -10.33 7.64 -9.94
C ARG A 123 -11.35 6.53 -9.91
N LEU A 124 -11.45 5.82 -8.80
CA LEU A 124 -12.29 4.62 -8.68
C LEU A 124 -13.12 4.67 -7.40
N GLU A 125 -14.36 4.25 -7.49
CA GLU A 125 -15.18 4.05 -6.31
C GLU A 125 -14.66 2.89 -5.45
N GLY A 126 -14.74 3.05 -4.12
CA GLY A 126 -14.41 2.01 -3.17
C GLY A 126 -12.92 1.78 -2.94
N LEU A 127 -12.05 2.66 -3.44
CA LEU A 127 -10.60 2.54 -3.31
C LEU A 127 -10.03 3.63 -2.41
N TYR A 128 -9.18 3.20 -1.48
CA TYR A 128 -8.52 4.06 -0.48
C TYR A 128 -7.04 3.71 -0.38
N ALA A 129 -6.24 4.65 0.10
CA ALA A 129 -4.82 4.41 0.37
C ALA A 129 -4.37 5.15 1.62
N VAL A 130 -3.47 4.54 2.41
CA VAL A 130 -2.88 5.12 3.62
C VAL A 130 -1.40 4.77 3.75
N GLY A 131 -0.69 5.53 4.56
CA GLY A 131 0.71 5.32 4.86
C GLY A 131 1.65 5.89 3.82
N LEU A 132 2.85 5.33 3.69
CA LEU A 132 3.92 5.88 2.84
C LEU A 132 3.56 5.94 1.35
N CYS A 133 2.66 5.10 0.86
CA CYS A 133 2.20 5.17 -0.52
C CYS A 133 1.32 6.41 -0.83
N VAL A 134 0.98 7.19 0.19
CA VAL A 134 0.21 8.43 0.10
C VAL A 134 1.06 9.62 0.50
N ARG A 135 1.61 9.61 1.71
CA ARG A 135 2.47 10.70 2.21
C ARG A 135 3.51 10.20 3.22
N GLU A 136 4.54 11.00 3.38
CA GLU A 136 5.59 10.75 4.36
C GLU A 136 5.08 10.88 5.80
N GLY A 137 5.65 10.11 6.70
CA GLY A 137 5.32 10.15 8.11
C GLY A 137 6.01 9.05 8.90
N ASP A 138 5.99 9.17 10.22
CA ASP A 138 6.45 8.15 11.14
C ASP A 138 5.34 7.11 11.46
N TYR A 139 5.66 6.10 12.23
CA TYR A 139 4.71 5.07 12.62
C TYR A 139 3.52 5.60 13.44
N ALA A 140 3.74 6.63 14.26
CA ALA A 140 2.67 7.23 15.08
C ALA A 140 1.61 7.86 14.17
N ARG A 141 2.06 8.62 13.16
CA ARG A 141 1.18 9.23 12.16
C ARG A 141 0.47 8.19 11.29
N MET A 142 1.18 7.19 10.80
CA MET A 142 0.57 6.12 10.01
C MET A 142 -0.52 5.36 10.79
N ARG A 143 -0.29 5.12 12.08
CA ARG A 143 -1.29 4.51 12.96
C ARG A 143 -2.53 5.38 13.12
N GLU A 144 -2.34 6.69 13.35
CA GLU A 144 -3.43 7.65 13.47
C GLU A 144 -4.26 7.72 12.17
N GLU A 145 -3.59 7.78 11.02
CA GLU A 145 -4.25 7.80 9.71
C GLU A 145 -5.05 6.51 9.45
N GLY A 146 -4.48 5.36 9.78
CA GLY A 146 -5.18 4.09 9.69
C GLY A 146 -6.43 4.04 10.56
N GLN A 147 -6.38 4.58 11.77
CA GLN A 147 -7.53 4.69 12.65
C GLN A 147 -8.61 5.62 12.07
N ARG A 148 -8.23 6.79 11.59
CA ARG A 148 -9.15 7.76 10.98
C ARG A 148 -9.84 7.18 9.74
N LEU A 149 -9.10 6.46 8.89
CA LEU A 149 -9.69 5.77 7.75
C LEU A 149 -10.66 4.68 8.19
N ALA A 150 -10.31 3.88 9.20
CA ALA A 150 -11.21 2.84 9.72
C ALA A 150 -12.52 3.43 10.25
N GLU A 151 -12.47 4.51 11.00
CA GLU A 151 -13.64 5.24 11.49
C GLU A 151 -14.52 5.78 10.33
N HIS A 152 -13.88 6.35 9.31
CA HIS A 152 -14.56 6.82 8.11
C HIS A 152 -15.28 5.69 7.36
N LEU A 153 -14.60 4.57 7.13
CA LEU A 153 -15.16 3.40 6.44
C LEU A 153 -16.33 2.77 7.22
N LEU A 154 -16.21 2.66 8.54
CA LEU A 154 -17.30 2.17 9.38
C LEU A 154 -18.54 3.06 9.30
N HIS A 155 -18.35 4.37 9.20
CA HIS A 155 -19.45 5.31 9.03
C HIS A 155 -20.12 5.18 7.65
N GLU A 156 -19.33 4.95 6.59
CA GLU A 156 -19.86 4.73 5.23
C GLU A 156 -20.61 3.39 5.09
N LEU A 157 -20.18 2.35 5.79
CA LEU A 157 -20.77 1.01 5.73
C LEU A 157 -21.96 0.83 6.68
N GLY A 158 -22.08 1.67 7.67
CA GLY A 158 -23.19 1.69 8.63
C GLY A 158 -24.34 2.51 8.14
#